data_a49b4ff0316cb5366af0fa89c0852165
#
_entry.id   a49b4ff0316cb5366af0fa89c0852165
#
_cell.length_a   1.000
_cell.length_b   1.000
_cell.length_c   1.000
_cell.angle_alpha   90.00
_cell.angle_beta   90.00
_cell.angle_gamma   90.00
#
_symmetry.space_group_name_H-M   'P 1'
#
loop_
_entity.id
_entity.type
_entity.pdbx_description
1 polymer ?
#
loop_
_entity_poly.entity_id
_entity_poly.type
_entity_poly.pdbx_seq_one_letter_code
_entity_poly.pdbx_strand_id
1 'polypeptide(L)'
;MTHPFIKRYAQNSHVSAEPKALNNGLPKKRVGIIGGGTAGATIAIRLAALGLETYVFEKKKSLIDGPPMCHLHSGGNLYREIPDDDCIDLLKQCIDIARLYPHTIDVRPTVFAVPKRDDDSPEDLFPRLDKLVKAYSELVDQDSANKVLGE
;
A
#
# COMPACT_ATOMS: atom_id res chain seq x y z
N MET A 1 -14.30 11.58 -21.15
CA MET A 1 -12.86 11.89 -21.40
C MET A 1 -12.04 11.17 -20.35
N THR A 2 -11.31 10.12 -20.72
CA THR A 2 -10.42 9.40 -19.82
C THR A 2 -9.15 10.22 -19.63
N HIS A 3 -8.83 10.59 -18.39
CA HIS A 3 -7.67 11.41 -18.07
C HIS A 3 -6.40 10.66 -18.49
N PRO A 4 -5.46 11.28 -19.24
CA PRO A 4 -4.26 10.62 -19.77
C PRO A 4 -3.34 10.00 -18.70
N PHE A 5 -3.50 10.40 -17.44
CA PHE A 5 -2.77 9.88 -16.29
C PHE A 5 -3.10 8.40 -16.01
N ILE A 6 -4.35 7.99 -16.15
CA ILE A 6 -4.78 6.60 -15.86
C ILE A 6 -4.22 5.64 -16.93
N LYS A 7 -4.12 6.08 -18.20
CA LYS A 7 -3.52 5.26 -19.27
C LYS A 7 -2.02 5.01 -19.07
N ARG A 8 -1.27 5.97 -18.54
CA ARG A 8 0.17 5.83 -18.32
C ARG A 8 0.52 4.90 -17.16
N TYR A 9 -0.32 4.87 -16.14
CA TYR A 9 -0.11 4.01 -14.97
C TYR A 9 -0.35 2.53 -15.25
N ALA A 10 -1.36 2.22 -16.07
CA ALA A 10 -1.64 0.85 -16.49
C ALA A 10 -0.52 0.24 -17.37
N GLN A 11 0.29 1.08 -18.02
CA GLN A 11 1.40 0.63 -18.88
C GLN A 11 2.72 0.41 -18.14
N ASN A 12 2.92 1.03 -16.98
CA ASN A 12 4.19 0.98 -16.23
C ASN A 12 4.13 0.17 -14.93
N SER A 13 2.94 -0.29 -14.52
CA SER A 13 2.84 -1.21 -13.39
C SER A 13 3.20 -2.60 -13.90
N HIS A 14 4.35 -3.13 -13.49
CA HIS A 14 4.69 -4.56 -13.58
C HIS A 14 3.78 -5.40 -12.67
N VAL A 15 2.49 -5.19 -12.73
CA VAL A 15 1.52 -6.17 -12.26
C VAL A 15 1.50 -7.23 -13.35
N SER A 16 2.32 -8.26 -13.19
CA SER A 16 2.46 -9.43 -14.06
C SER A 16 1.24 -10.36 -14.04
N ALA A 17 0.07 -9.83 -13.82
CA ALA A 17 -1.18 -10.47 -14.16
C ALA A 17 -1.67 -9.81 -15.44
N GLU A 18 -1.37 -10.41 -16.59
CA GLU A 18 -2.17 -10.11 -17.78
C GLU A 18 -3.64 -10.16 -17.37
N PRO A 19 -4.43 -9.10 -17.60
CA PRO A 19 -5.86 -9.18 -17.37
C PRO A 19 -6.34 -10.30 -18.27
N LYS A 20 -6.62 -11.48 -17.72
CA LYS A 20 -7.38 -12.50 -18.43
C LYS A 20 -8.68 -11.81 -18.79
N ALA A 21 -8.79 -11.46 -20.06
CA ALA A 21 -9.99 -10.83 -20.60
C ALA A 21 -11.16 -11.76 -20.30
N LEU A 22 -11.94 -11.43 -19.29
CA LEU A 22 -13.27 -11.99 -19.03
C LEU A 22 -14.23 -11.50 -20.13
N ASN A 23 -13.83 -11.66 -21.39
CA ASN A 23 -14.62 -11.34 -22.56
C ASN A 23 -15.49 -12.52 -22.94
N ASN A 24 -16.40 -12.93 -22.04
CA ASN A 24 -17.41 -13.95 -22.31
C ASN A 24 -18.71 -13.35 -22.89
N GLY A 25 -18.64 -12.29 -23.70
CA GLY A 25 -19.84 -11.69 -24.33
C GLY A 25 -20.81 -10.98 -23.37
N LEU A 26 -20.50 -10.94 -22.08
CA LEU A 26 -21.28 -10.19 -21.09
C LEU A 26 -21.01 -8.67 -21.22
N PRO A 27 -22.02 -7.81 -21.03
CA PRO A 27 -21.82 -6.38 -21.02
C PRO A 27 -20.77 -6.01 -19.99
N LYS A 28 -19.76 -5.19 -20.41
CA LYS A 28 -18.72 -4.70 -19.49
C LYS A 28 -19.37 -4.06 -18.27
N LYS A 29 -19.13 -4.62 -17.11
CA LYS A 29 -19.61 -4.02 -15.86
C LYS A 29 -18.92 -2.67 -15.66
N ARG A 30 -19.71 -1.67 -15.36
CA ARG A 30 -19.25 -0.31 -15.04
C ARG A 30 -19.34 -0.08 -13.55
N VAL A 31 -18.28 0.50 -12.97
CA VAL A 31 -18.19 0.79 -11.53
C VAL A 31 -17.95 2.28 -11.34
N GLY A 32 -18.80 2.91 -10.53
CA GLY A 32 -18.64 4.28 -10.09
C GLY A 32 -18.07 4.32 -8.68
N ILE A 33 -17.00 5.09 -8.47
CA ILE A 33 -16.36 5.31 -7.17
C ILE A 33 -16.60 6.76 -6.78
N ILE A 34 -17.16 6.98 -5.60
CA ILE A 34 -17.37 8.32 -5.05
C ILE A 34 -16.24 8.65 -4.10
N GLY A 35 -15.47 9.68 -4.43
CA GLY A 35 -14.28 10.13 -3.72
C GLY A 35 -12.99 9.60 -4.35
N GLY A 36 -12.11 10.52 -4.77
CA GLY A 36 -10.83 10.25 -5.43
C GLY A 36 -9.62 10.32 -4.51
N GLY A 37 -9.82 10.27 -3.18
CA GLY A 37 -8.72 10.17 -2.21
C GLY A 37 -7.94 8.86 -2.34
N THR A 38 -6.96 8.62 -1.47
CA THR A 38 -6.06 7.44 -1.54
C THR A 38 -6.83 6.13 -1.69
N ALA A 39 -7.87 5.90 -0.90
CA ALA A 39 -8.69 4.69 -0.97
C ALA A 39 -9.42 4.56 -2.32
N GLY A 40 -10.12 5.60 -2.75
CA GLY A 40 -10.86 5.58 -4.01
C GLY A 40 -9.96 5.44 -5.22
N ALA A 41 -8.82 6.11 -5.24
CA ALA A 41 -7.81 5.98 -6.29
C ALA A 41 -7.22 4.55 -6.35
N THR A 42 -6.90 3.97 -5.19
CA THR A 42 -6.38 2.60 -5.09
C THR A 42 -7.40 1.58 -5.60
N ILE A 43 -8.66 1.69 -5.19
CA ILE A 43 -9.75 0.82 -5.67
C ILE A 43 -9.92 0.99 -7.19
N ALA A 44 -9.89 2.23 -7.70
CA ALA A 44 -10.02 2.50 -9.13
C ALA A 44 -8.92 1.81 -9.95
N ILE A 45 -7.66 1.90 -9.50
CA ILE A 45 -6.52 1.26 -10.16
C ILE A 45 -6.70 -0.26 -10.17
N ARG A 46 -7.07 -0.85 -9.05
CA ARG A 46 -7.27 -2.31 -8.95
C ARG A 46 -8.41 -2.81 -9.80
N LEU A 47 -9.55 -2.13 -9.82
CA LEU A 47 -10.70 -2.50 -10.64
C LEU A 47 -10.39 -2.32 -12.13
N ALA A 48 -9.69 -1.26 -12.52
CA ALA A 48 -9.25 -1.06 -13.89
C ALA A 48 -8.26 -2.14 -14.36
N ALA A 49 -7.34 -2.59 -13.48
CA ALA A 49 -6.43 -3.69 -13.75
C ALA A 49 -7.18 -5.03 -13.94
N LEU A 50 -8.34 -5.20 -13.31
CA LEU A 50 -9.24 -6.35 -13.51
C LEU A 50 -10.09 -6.23 -14.79
N GLY A 51 -9.91 -5.17 -15.59
CA GLY A 51 -10.62 -4.96 -16.85
C GLY A 51 -12.03 -4.36 -16.69
N LEU A 52 -12.37 -3.85 -15.51
CA LEU A 52 -13.65 -3.17 -15.27
C LEU A 52 -13.58 -1.71 -15.77
N GLU A 53 -14.67 -1.25 -16.37
CA GLU A 53 -14.82 0.17 -16.76
C GLU A 53 -15.11 0.98 -15.50
N THR A 54 -14.11 1.76 -15.04
CA THR A 54 -14.15 2.41 -13.74
C THR A 54 -14.20 3.93 -13.88
N TYR A 55 -15.12 4.56 -13.17
CA TYR A 55 -15.32 6.01 -13.12
C TYR A 55 -15.10 6.50 -11.68
N VAL A 56 -14.30 7.55 -11.52
CA VAL A 56 -14.08 8.19 -10.21
C VAL A 56 -14.75 9.56 -10.22
N PHE A 57 -15.62 9.80 -9.25
CA PHE A 57 -16.30 11.06 -9.03
C PHE A 57 -15.68 11.77 -7.84
N GLU A 58 -14.95 12.86 -8.08
CA GLU A 58 -14.32 13.69 -7.06
C GLU A 58 -14.89 15.11 -7.09
N LYS A 59 -15.31 15.60 -5.92
CA LYS A 59 -15.89 16.96 -5.81
C LYS A 59 -14.83 18.06 -5.80
N LYS A 60 -13.59 17.72 -5.42
CA LYS A 60 -12.47 18.67 -5.38
C LYS A 60 -11.75 18.70 -6.72
N LYS A 61 -10.95 19.75 -6.93
CA LYS A 61 -10.19 19.92 -8.18
C LYS A 61 -9.03 18.93 -8.34
N SER A 62 -8.60 18.32 -7.25
CA SER A 62 -7.49 17.35 -7.21
C SER A 62 -7.95 16.02 -6.64
N LEU A 63 -7.42 14.92 -7.18
CA LEU A 63 -7.61 13.57 -6.63
C LEU A 63 -6.84 13.36 -5.32
N ILE A 64 -5.80 14.16 -5.09
CA ILE A 64 -4.94 14.05 -3.91
C ILE A 64 -5.12 15.32 -3.10
N ASP A 65 -5.96 15.25 -2.09
CA ASP A 65 -6.18 16.35 -1.16
C ASP A 65 -6.18 15.79 0.27
N GLY A 66 -5.07 15.13 0.60
CA GLY A 66 -4.78 14.63 1.93
C GLY A 66 -4.03 15.65 2.78
N PRO A 67 -3.88 15.42 4.09
CA PRO A 67 -3.04 16.24 4.93
C PRO A 67 -1.61 16.29 4.38
N PRO A 68 -0.94 17.46 4.38
CA PRO A 68 0.39 17.63 3.78
C PRO A 68 1.49 16.81 4.46
N MET A 69 1.22 16.25 5.63
CA MET A 69 2.15 15.44 6.42
C MET A 69 1.72 13.97 6.52
N CYS A 70 0.91 13.50 5.57
CA CYS A 70 0.51 12.10 5.55
C CYS A 70 1.69 11.24 5.09
N HIS A 71 2.11 10.30 5.91
CA HIS A 71 3.15 9.34 5.57
C HIS A 71 2.66 7.91 5.81
N LEU A 72 3.19 6.99 5.02
CA LEU A 72 2.92 5.57 5.18
C LEU A 72 3.71 5.05 6.38
N HIS A 73 3.03 4.44 7.34
CA HIS A 73 3.68 3.69 8.38
C HIS A 73 4.12 2.33 7.80
N SER A 74 5.39 2.00 7.99
CA SER A 74 6.02 0.80 7.40
C SER A 74 5.63 -0.53 8.06
N GLY A 75 4.46 -0.62 8.68
CA GLY A 75 4.04 -1.78 9.45
C GLY A 75 4.76 -1.92 10.80
N GLY A 76 5.82 -1.14 11.03
CA GLY A 76 6.58 -1.10 12.27
C GLY A 76 5.84 -0.40 13.41
N ASN A 77 4.57 -0.74 13.63
CA ASN A 77 3.86 -0.30 14.80
C ASN A 77 4.40 -1.03 16.02
N LEU A 78 5.09 -0.29 16.86
CA LEU A 78 5.70 -0.80 18.08
C LEU A 78 4.82 -0.56 19.31
N TYR A 79 3.57 -0.16 19.10
CA TYR A 79 2.62 0.03 20.18
C TYR A 79 2.28 -1.31 20.84
N ARG A 80 2.40 -1.35 22.16
CA ARG A 80 2.15 -2.55 22.98
C ARG A 80 0.76 -3.14 22.77
N GLU A 81 -0.23 -2.29 22.56
CA GLU A 81 -1.63 -2.65 22.42
C GLU A 81 -1.95 -3.37 21.11
N ILE A 82 -1.05 -3.33 20.14
CA ILE A 82 -1.25 -4.00 18.85
C ILE A 82 -0.61 -5.39 18.91
N PRO A 83 -1.37 -6.47 18.72
CA PRO A 83 -0.83 -7.82 18.64
C PRO A 83 0.21 -7.98 17.52
N ASP A 84 1.17 -8.89 17.70
CA ASP A 84 2.22 -9.14 16.71
C ASP A 84 1.65 -9.57 15.35
N ASP A 85 0.60 -10.38 15.33
CA ASP A 85 -0.06 -10.83 14.10
C ASP A 85 -0.66 -9.66 13.31
N ASP A 86 -1.29 -8.71 14.01
CA ASP A 86 -1.81 -7.49 13.40
C ASP A 86 -0.68 -6.62 12.84
N CYS A 87 0.48 -6.56 13.51
CA CYS A 87 1.66 -5.87 13.01
C CYS A 87 2.20 -6.52 11.71
N ILE A 88 2.19 -7.85 11.64
CA ILE A 88 2.60 -8.59 10.42
C ILE A 88 1.60 -8.33 9.29
N ASP A 89 0.32 -8.28 9.56
CA ASP A 89 -0.68 -7.96 8.54
C ASP A 89 -0.57 -6.50 8.05
N LEU A 90 -0.26 -5.56 8.93
CA LEU A 90 0.07 -4.18 8.54
C LEU A 90 1.34 -4.11 7.68
N LEU A 91 2.36 -4.93 7.97
CA LEU A 91 3.56 -5.06 7.15
C LEU A 91 3.22 -5.53 5.73
N LYS A 92 2.38 -6.56 5.59
CA LYS A 92 1.92 -7.05 4.27
C LYS A 92 1.18 -5.97 3.49
N GLN A 93 0.27 -5.25 4.14
CA GLN A 93 -0.45 -4.14 3.53
C GLN A 93 0.49 -3.01 3.10
N CYS A 94 1.55 -2.76 3.87
CA CYS A 94 2.57 -1.78 3.54
C CYS A 94 3.36 -2.18 2.30
N ILE A 95 3.74 -3.45 2.19
CA ILE A 95 4.39 -4.01 0.99
C ILE A 95 3.48 -3.85 -0.23
N ASP A 96 2.19 -4.17 -0.10
CA ASP A 96 1.23 -4.02 -1.20
C ASP A 96 1.11 -2.58 -1.69
N ILE A 97 1.07 -1.61 -0.78
CA ILE A 97 1.04 -0.18 -1.12
C ILE A 97 2.36 0.25 -1.77
N ALA A 98 3.51 -0.19 -1.24
CA ALA A 98 4.82 0.12 -1.80
C ALA A 98 4.98 -0.46 -3.22
N ARG A 99 4.46 -1.65 -3.48
CA ARG A 99 4.42 -2.25 -4.83
C ARG A 99 3.50 -1.48 -5.77
N LEU A 100 2.38 -0.98 -5.26
CA LEU A 100 1.40 -0.23 -6.08
C LEU A 100 1.89 1.18 -6.40
N TYR A 101 2.62 1.80 -5.47
CA TYR A 101 3.10 3.19 -5.58
C TYR A 101 4.61 3.32 -5.32
N PRO A 102 5.49 2.62 -6.07
CA PRO A 102 6.91 2.52 -5.74
C PRO A 102 7.64 3.87 -5.72
N HIS A 103 7.19 4.84 -6.51
CA HIS A 103 7.81 6.18 -6.57
C HIS A 103 7.35 7.12 -5.44
N THR A 104 6.48 6.66 -4.54
CA THR A 104 6.11 7.43 -3.35
C THR A 104 6.91 7.02 -2.12
N ILE A 105 7.73 5.98 -2.25
CA ILE A 105 8.52 5.45 -1.15
C ILE A 105 9.89 6.12 -1.13
N ASP A 106 10.19 6.72 0.01
CA ASP A 106 11.49 7.31 0.33
C ASP A 106 12.12 6.48 1.45
N VAL A 107 13.13 5.69 1.09
CA VAL A 107 13.82 4.80 2.03
C VAL A 107 14.79 5.61 2.86
N ARG A 108 14.51 5.73 4.14
CA ARG A 108 15.35 6.46 5.10
C ARG A 108 15.31 5.81 6.47
N PRO A 109 16.36 6.01 7.30
CA PRO A 109 16.34 5.55 8.67
C PRO A 109 15.17 6.15 9.46
N THR A 110 14.52 5.33 10.26
CA THR A 110 13.49 5.76 11.19
C THR A 110 14.02 5.64 12.61
N VAL A 111 13.87 6.69 13.41
CA VAL A 111 14.28 6.71 14.80
C VAL A 111 13.05 6.55 15.68
N PHE A 112 13.05 5.53 16.53
CA PHE A 112 12.06 5.35 17.58
C PHE A 112 12.64 5.87 18.90
N ALA A 113 11.95 6.82 19.50
CA ALA A 113 12.33 7.38 20.78
C ALA A 113 11.35 6.89 21.85
N VAL A 114 11.89 6.22 22.87
CA VAL A 114 11.11 5.80 24.04
C VAL A 114 11.34 6.81 25.17
N PRO A 115 10.29 7.49 25.66
CA PRO A 115 10.42 8.44 26.75
C PRO A 115 10.89 7.76 28.04
N LYS A 116 11.70 8.43 28.85
CA LYS A 116 12.18 7.90 30.14
C LYS A 116 11.06 7.54 31.14
N ARG A 117 9.86 8.04 30.92
CA ARG A 117 8.66 7.79 31.76
C ARG A 117 7.74 6.72 31.15
N ASP A 118 8.16 6.10 30.06
CA ASP A 118 7.41 4.99 29.46
C ASP A 118 7.55 3.74 30.31
N ASP A 119 6.56 2.86 30.25
CA ASP A 119 6.61 1.57 30.91
C ASP A 119 7.56 0.59 30.19
N ASP A 120 7.83 0.84 28.89
CA ASP A 120 8.77 0.09 28.07
C ASP A 120 10.13 0.80 27.98
N SER A 121 11.19 0.01 27.89
CA SER A 121 12.53 0.45 27.49
C SER A 121 12.71 0.29 25.95
N PRO A 122 13.74 0.90 25.34
CA PRO A 122 14.07 0.63 23.93
C PRO A 122 14.33 -0.86 23.68
N GLU A 123 14.89 -1.58 24.64
CA GLU A 123 15.21 -3.01 24.56
C GLU A 123 13.96 -3.88 24.47
N ASP A 124 12.86 -3.45 25.07
CA ASP A 124 11.57 -4.17 25.03
C ASP A 124 10.95 -4.18 23.64
N LEU A 125 11.40 -3.29 22.75
CA LEU A 125 10.93 -3.22 21.36
C LEU A 125 11.63 -4.22 20.43
N PHE A 126 12.84 -4.67 20.76
CA PHE A 126 13.66 -5.52 19.89
C PHE A 126 12.98 -6.85 19.53
N PRO A 127 12.36 -7.60 20.45
CA PRO A 127 11.70 -8.85 20.09
C PRO A 127 10.63 -8.72 19.02
N ARG A 128 9.90 -7.59 19.02
CA ARG A 128 8.90 -7.30 17.99
C ARG A 128 9.55 -6.91 16.68
N LEU A 129 10.59 -6.09 16.71
CA LEU A 129 11.35 -5.72 15.53
C LEU A 129 11.93 -6.96 14.84
N ASP A 130 12.52 -7.88 15.62
CA ASP A 130 13.07 -9.13 15.09
C ASP A 130 12.00 -9.99 14.42
N LYS A 131 10.79 -10.07 15.00
CA LYS A 131 9.66 -10.76 14.37
C LYS A 131 9.25 -10.12 13.04
N LEU A 132 9.20 -8.79 12.98
CA LEU A 132 8.84 -8.08 11.75
C LEU A 132 9.92 -8.25 10.68
N VAL A 133 11.20 -8.15 11.05
CA VAL A 133 12.32 -8.38 10.12
C VAL A 133 12.27 -9.80 9.57
N LYS A 134 12.05 -10.79 10.45
CA LYS A 134 11.91 -12.19 10.02
C LYS A 134 10.72 -12.38 9.07
N ALA A 135 9.55 -11.86 9.43
CA ALA A 135 8.36 -11.93 8.59
C ALA A 135 8.59 -11.25 7.22
N TYR A 136 9.28 -10.10 7.20
CA TYR A 136 9.65 -9.43 5.95
C TYR A 136 10.56 -10.30 5.08
N SER A 137 11.60 -10.89 5.68
CA SER A 137 12.51 -11.78 4.97
C SER A 137 11.78 -12.99 4.36
N GLU A 138 10.89 -13.61 5.12
CA GLU A 138 10.08 -14.74 4.64
C GLU A 138 9.16 -14.32 3.47
N LEU A 139 8.58 -13.13 3.51
CA LEU A 139 7.75 -12.60 2.42
C LEU A 139 8.58 -12.30 1.16
N VAL A 140 9.81 -11.81 1.32
CA VAL A 140 10.74 -11.58 0.20
C VAL A 140 11.19 -12.92 -0.42
N ASP A 141 11.45 -13.93 0.40
CA ASP A 141 11.82 -15.28 -0.08
C ASP A 141 10.68 -15.95 -0.86
N GLN A 142 9.43 -15.70 -0.46
CA GLN A 142 8.24 -16.19 -1.17
C GLN A 142 8.03 -15.49 -2.52
N ASP A 143 8.28 -14.20 -2.59
CA ASP A 143 8.19 -13.38 -3.80
C ASP A 143 9.21 -12.22 -3.71
N SER A 144 10.24 -12.28 -4.54
CA SER A 144 11.28 -11.23 -4.58
C SER A 144 10.75 -9.84 -4.92
N ALA A 145 9.56 -9.73 -5.53
CA ALA A 145 8.89 -8.47 -5.76
C ALA A 145 8.42 -7.78 -4.45
N ASN A 146 8.46 -8.48 -3.32
CA ASN A 146 8.19 -7.91 -2.00
C ASN A 146 9.37 -7.11 -1.42
N LYS A 147 10.56 -7.15 -2.04
CA LYS A 147 11.71 -6.35 -1.61
C LYS A 147 11.52 -4.88 -1.97
N VAL A 148 10.68 -4.18 -1.21
CA VAL A 148 10.28 -2.79 -1.47
C VAL A 148 10.54 -1.83 -0.30
N LEU A 149 10.87 -2.34 0.88
CA LEU A 149 11.01 -1.54 2.10
C LEU A 149 12.47 -1.26 2.50
N GLY A 150 13.42 -1.56 1.65
CA GLY A 150 14.85 -1.41 1.96
C GLY A 150 15.40 -2.59 2.76
N GLU A 151 16.64 -2.44 3.24
CA GLU A 151 17.37 -3.41 4.08
C GLU A 151 17.29 -3.02 5.54
#